data_64fa177a3196c54d41a14a94198b5662
#
_entry.id   64fa177a3196c54d41a14a94198b5662
#
_cell.length_a   1.000
_cell.length_b   1.000
_cell.length_c   1.000
_cell.angle_alpha   90.00
_cell.angle_beta   90.00
_cell.angle_gamma   90.00
#
_symmetry.space_group_name_H-M   'P 1'
#
loop_
_entity.id
_entity.type
_entity.pdbx_description
1 polymer ?
#
loop_
_entity_poly.entity_id
_entity_poly.type
_entity_poly.pdbx_seq_one_letter_code
_entity_poly.pdbx_strand_id
1 'polypeptide(L)'
;QVYVALSRCKTLEGLVLSSQITRNAMINDYRIQEFTSSVDSRQPREEQMQAAQQLYFTELICELFDFNNLQQRIQYAAFVVYGNLQKLYPELSVQYSNTRDAFRSTVTDVGERFIQQLKRLITGNTDYLKDETIQERVRKGVAYFLEQIDRLCTPLQEASNVEIDNK
;
A
#
# COMPACT_ATOMS: atom_id res chain seq x y z
N GLN A 1 -27.82 16.49 33.65
CA GLN A 1 -27.25 16.26 34.99
C GLN A 1 -27.42 14.80 35.44
N VAL A 2 -28.56 14.14 35.23
CA VAL A 2 -28.80 12.72 35.58
C VAL A 2 -27.80 11.80 34.91
N TYR A 3 -27.55 12.00 33.60
CA TYR A 3 -26.56 11.21 32.86
C TYR A 3 -25.15 11.31 33.47
N VAL A 4 -24.70 12.52 33.85
CA VAL A 4 -23.38 12.73 34.45
C VAL A 4 -23.26 12.05 35.80
N ALA A 5 -24.34 12.03 36.59
CA ALA A 5 -24.35 11.34 37.88
C ALA A 5 -24.31 9.81 37.71
N LEU A 6 -25.07 9.26 36.77
CA LEU A 6 -25.13 7.82 36.51
C LEU A 6 -23.86 7.31 35.83
N SER A 7 -23.26 8.08 34.94
CA SER A 7 -22.01 7.69 34.24
C SER A 7 -20.78 7.58 35.15
N ARG A 8 -20.82 8.12 36.37
CA ARG A 8 -19.79 8.00 37.39
C ARG A 8 -19.92 6.72 38.23
N CYS A 9 -21.03 6.02 38.14
CA CYS A 9 -21.22 4.76 38.83
C CYS A 9 -20.55 3.64 38.04
N LYS A 10 -19.68 2.87 38.69
CA LYS A 10 -19.00 1.70 38.08
C LYS A 10 -19.97 0.51 37.92
N THR A 11 -20.92 0.37 38.82
CA THR A 11 -21.96 -0.67 38.80
C THR A 11 -23.29 -0.06 39.25
N LEU A 12 -24.37 -0.67 38.82
CA LEU A 12 -25.72 -0.28 39.31
C LEU A 12 -26.04 -0.86 40.71
N GLU A 13 -25.27 -1.82 41.13
CA GLU A 13 -25.36 -2.41 42.48
C GLU A 13 -24.96 -1.39 43.52
N GLY A 14 -25.84 -1.17 44.49
CA GLY A 14 -25.66 -0.17 45.56
C GLY A 14 -26.06 1.25 45.20
N LEU A 15 -26.58 1.50 43.98
CA LEU A 15 -27.16 2.78 43.62
C LEU A 15 -28.58 2.92 44.22
N VAL A 16 -28.72 3.84 45.16
CA VAL A 16 -30.06 4.17 45.76
C VAL A 16 -30.51 5.53 45.22
N LEU A 17 -31.63 5.57 44.54
CA LEU A 17 -32.26 6.80 44.11
C LEU A 17 -33.20 7.33 45.20
N SER A 18 -33.02 8.56 45.61
CA SER A 18 -33.88 9.20 46.60
C SER A 18 -35.30 9.53 46.04
N SER A 19 -35.42 9.55 44.73
CA SER A 19 -36.69 9.77 44.01
C SER A 19 -36.64 9.08 42.65
N GLN A 20 -37.83 8.79 42.12
CA GLN A 20 -37.98 8.18 40.81
C GLN A 20 -37.53 9.17 39.71
N ILE A 21 -36.68 8.70 38.78
CA ILE A 21 -36.30 9.48 37.62
C ILE A 21 -37.45 9.51 36.64
N THR A 22 -38.06 10.66 36.46
CA THR A 22 -39.13 10.87 35.48
C THR A 22 -38.54 11.16 34.10
N ARG A 23 -39.32 10.89 33.03
CA ARG A 23 -38.90 11.22 31.64
C ARG A 23 -38.55 12.72 31.49
N ASN A 24 -39.22 13.60 32.21
CA ASN A 24 -38.98 15.05 32.14
C ASN A 24 -37.68 15.48 32.83
N ALA A 25 -37.10 14.62 33.69
CA ALA A 25 -35.80 14.87 34.32
C ALA A 25 -34.61 14.54 33.36
N MET A 26 -34.89 13.81 32.28
CA MET A 26 -33.93 13.50 31.24
C MET A 26 -34.04 14.50 30.10
N ILE A 27 -33.20 15.51 30.12
CA ILE A 27 -33.09 16.45 29.00
C ILE A 27 -32.31 15.71 27.89
N ASN A 28 -33.03 15.18 26.92
CA ASN A 28 -32.44 14.64 25.71
C ASN A 28 -32.29 15.78 24.69
N ASP A 29 -31.05 16.13 24.37
CA ASP A 29 -30.81 17.01 23.24
C ASP A 29 -31.10 16.23 21.95
N TYR A 30 -32.12 16.68 21.22
CA TYR A 30 -32.52 16.05 19.95
C TYR A 30 -31.40 16.00 18.94
N ARG A 31 -30.42 16.93 18.99
CA ARG A 31 -29.25 16.97 18.13
C ARG A 31 -28.33 15.78 18.38
N ILE A 32 -28.18 15.37 19.66
CA ILE A 32 -27.42 14.18 20.03
C ILE A 32 -28.12 12.92 19.52
N GLN A 33 -29.43 12.83 19.66
CA GLN A 33 -30.18 11.69 19.13
C GLN A 33 -30.12 11.62 17.61
N GLU A 34 -30.29 12.75 16.92
CA GLU A 34 -30.18 12.83 15.48
C GLU A 34 -28.78 12.46 15.02
N PHE A 35 -27.73 12.97 15.69
CA PHE A 35 -26.34 12.60 15.41
C PHE A 35 -26.09 11.10 15.63
N THR A 36 -26.49 10.55 16.77
CA THR A 36 -26.32 9.12 17.07
C THR A 36 -27.04 8.23 16.05
N SER A 37 -28.31 8.56 15.75
CA SER A 37 -29.10 7.85 14.73
C SER A 37 -28.43 7.95 13.32
N SER A 38 -27.85 9.12 13.01
CA SER A 38 -27.15 9.31 11.73
C SER A 38 -25.85 8.52 11.67
N VAL A 39 -25.13 8.40 12.79
CA VAL A 39 -23.89 7.57 12.90
C VAL A 39 -24.27 6.11 12.75
N ASP A 40 -25.27 5.63 13.48
CA ASP A 40 -25.73 4.23 13.41
C ASP A 40 -26.19 3.85 12.00
N SER A 41 -26.89 4.76 11.31
CA SER A 41 -27.33 4.53 9.93
C SER A 41 -26.20 4.60 8.89
N ARG A 42 -25.08 5.25 9.23
CA ARG A 42 -23.88 5.39 8.37
C ARG A 42 -22.80 4.35 8.68
N GLN A 43 -22.97 3.55 9.71
CA GLN A 43 -22.01 2.46 9.96
C GLN A 43 -21.95 1.56 8.74
N PRO A 44 -20.73 1.31 8.21
CA PRO A 44 -20.56 0.43 7.07
C PRO A 44 -21.03 -0.98 7.46
N ARG A 45 -21.77 -1.61 6.59
CA ARG A 45 -22.16 -3.01 6.76
C ARG A 45 -20.92 -3.89 6.73
N GLU A 46 -20.98 -5.04 7.39
CA GLU A 46 -19.90 -6.03 7.43
C GLU A 46 -19.34 -6.35 6.03
N GLU A 47 -20.23 -6.52 5.04
CA GLU A 47 -19.89 -6.75 3.65
C GLU A 47 -19.08 -5.60 3.03
N GLN A 48 -19.42 -4.35 3.38
CA GLN A 48 -18.70 -3.17 2.90
C GLN A 48 -17.31 -3.07 3.53
N MET A 49 -17.18 -3.42 4.81
CA MET A 49 -15.90 -3.48 5.49
C MET A 49 -14.99 -4.55 4.89
N GLN A 50 -15.52 -5.74 4.65
CA GLN A 50 -14.77 -6.83 4.03
C GLN A 50 -14.32 -6.46 2.60
N ALA A 51 -15.19 -5.85 1.82
CA ALA A 51 -14.85 -5.37 0.48
C ALA A 51 -13.75 -4.29 0.51
N ALA A 52 -13.85 -3.35 1.47
CA ALA A 52 -12.83 -2.32 1.65
C ALA A 52 -11.47 -2.90 2.10
N GLN A 53 -11.47 -3.90 2.97
CA GLN A 53 -10.26 -4.62 3.39
C GLN A 53 -9.62 -5.37 2.22
N GLN A 54 -10.42 -6.03 1.40
CA GLN A 54 -9.91 -6.74 0.23
C GLN A 54 -9.31 -5.77 -0.80
N LEU A 55 -9.97 -4.64 -1.02
CA LEU A 55 -9.45 -3.60 -1.91
C LEU A 55 -8.11 -3.06 -1.41
N TYR A 56 -8.05 -2.68 -0.13
CA TYR A 56 -6.83 -2.17 0.50
C TYR A 56 -5.67 -3.19 0.44
N PHE A 57 -5.95 -4.45 0.74
CA PHE A 57 -4.95 -5.51 0.61
C PHE A 57 -4.45 -5.65 -0.83
N THR A 58 -5.37 -5.58 -1.79
CA THR A 58 -5.02 -5.65 -3.22
C THR A 58 -4.13 -4.48 -3.64
N GLU A 59 -4.43 -3.27 -3.19
CA GLU A 59 -3.63 -2.08 -3.46
C GLU A 59 -2.22 -2.21 -2.88
N LEU A 60 -2.09 -2.61 -1.61
CA LEU A 60 -0.79 -2.83 -0.96
C LEU A 60 0.06 -3.86 -1.70
N ILE A 61 -0.52 -5.00 -2.07
CA ILE A 61 0.20 -6.05 -2.82
C ILE A 61 0.62 -5.54 -4.20
N CYS A 62 -0.24 -4.78 -4.87
CA CYS A 62 0.08 -4.22 -6.19
C CYS A 62 1.21 -3.18 -6.11
N GLU A 63 1.22 -2.37 -5.07
CA GLU A 63 2.26 -1.36 -4.84
C GLU A 63 3.66 -1.99 -4.68
N LEU A 64 3.75 -3.18 -4.07
CA LEU A 64 5.01 -3.91 -3.93
C LEU A 64 5.67 -4.28 -5.28
N PHE A 65 4.89 -4.41 -6.33
CA PHE A 65 5.33 -4.82 -7.66
C PHE A 65 5.22 -3.70 -8.71
N ASP A 66 4.94 -2.47 -8.27
CA ASP A 66 4.99 -1.29 -9.15
C ASP A 66 6.41 -0.72 -9.21
N PHE A 67 7.09 -1.02 -10.31
CA PHE A 67 8.45 -0.59 -10.55
C PHE A 67 8.56 0.66 -11.43
N ASN A 68 7.45 1.34 -11.72
CA ASN A 68 7.44 2.51 -12.62
C ASN A 68 8.32 3.65 -12.12
N ASN A 69 8.34 3.92 -10.81
CA ASN A 69 9.20 4.95 -10.24
C ASN A 69 10.69 4.60 -10.43
N LEU A 70 11.06 3.34 -10.23
CA LEU A 70 12.44 2.88 -10.42
C LEU A 70 12.83 2.94 -11.89
N GLN A 71 11.94 2.53 -12.79
CA GLN A 71 12.14 2.67 -14.25
C GLN A 71 12.40 4.12 -14.67
N GLN A 72 11.63 5.08 -14.13
CA GLN A 72 11.83 6.49 -14.43
C GLN A 72 13.21 6.99 -13.98
N ARG A 73 13.68 6.55 -12.81
CA ARG A 73 15.01 6.91 -12.29
C ARG A 73 16.14 6.35 -13.17
N ILE A 74 16.02 5.09 -13.58
CA ILE A 74 16.99 4.46 -14.49
C ILE A 74 16.98 5.17 -15.86
N GLN A 75 15.81 5.51 -16.37
CA GLN A 75 15.67 6.25 -17.63
C GLN A 75 16.32 7.64 -17.53
N TYR A 76 16.10 8.34 -16.43
CA TYR A 76 16.74 9.65 -16.20
C TYR A 76 18.26 9.53 -16.09
N ALA A 77 18.78 8.52 -15.37
CA ALA A 77 20.21 8.27 -15.27
C ALA A 77 20.84 7.98 -16.65
N ALA A 78 20.20 7.13 -17.44
CA ALA A 78 20.65 6.84 -18.81
C ALA A 78 20.65 8.08 -19.70
N PHE A 79 19.63 8.96 -19.56
CA PHE A 79 19.56 10.23 -20.29
C PHE A 79 20.71 11.17 -19.90
N VAL A 80 20.99 11.32 -18.61
CA VAL A 80 22.08 12.18 -18.11
C VAL A 80 23.45 11.68 -18.57
N VAL A 81 23.70 10.37 -18.48
CA VAL A 81 24.96 9.74 -18.95
C VAL A 81 25.12 9.93 -20.44
N TYR A 82 24.08 9.70 -21.22
CA TYR A 82 24.11 9.91 -22.67
C TYR A 82 24.43 11.37 -23.03
N GLY A 83 23.72 12.35 -22.41
CA GLY A 83 23.89 13.75 -22.73
C GLY A 83 25.26 14.35 -22.37
N ASN A 84 25.86 13.87 -21.26
CA ASN A 84 27.08 14.48 -20.74
C ASN A 84 28.35 13.65 -20.96
N LEU A 85 28.22 12.32 -21.01
CA LEU A 85 29.38 11.42 -20.96
C LEU A 85 29.58 10.60 -22.24
N GLN A 86 28.64 10.60 -23.19
CA GLN A 86 28.70 9.74 -24.39
C GLN A 86 30.00 9.95 -25.19
N LYS A 87 30.51 11.19 -25.30
CA LYS A 87 31.72 11.49 -26.08
C LYS A 87 33.00 11.00 -25.41
N LEU A 88 33.03 11.03 -24.07
CA LEU A 88 34.21 10.65 -23.28
C LEU A 88 34.19 9.15 -22.90
N TYR A 89 32.99 8.64 -22.61
CA TYR A 89 32.77 7.27 -22.12
C TYR A 89 31.62 6.60 -22.88
N PRO A 90 31.82 6.26 -24.18
CA PRO A 90 30.76 5.69 -25.02
C PRO A 90 30.25 4.33 -24.47
N GLU A 91 31.12 3.53 -23.91
CA GLU A 91 30.79 2.21 -23.34
C GLU A 91 29.83 2.35 -22.15
N LEU A 92 30.07 3.32 -21.27
CA LEU A 92 29.21 3.63 -20.14
C LEU A 92 27.81 4.03 -20.62
N SER A 93 27.71 4.86 -21.64
CA SER A 93 26.44 5.28 -22.24
C SER A 93 25.66 4.08 -22.80
N VAL A 94 26.33 3.17 -23.49
CA VAL A 94 25.73 1.93 -24.00
C VAL A 94 25.25 1.04 -22.84
N GLN A 95 26.05 0.89 -21.80
CA GLN A 95 25.69 0.08 -20.62
C GLN A 95 24.42 0.61 -19.94
N TYR A 96 24.34 1.92 -19.67
CA TYR A 96 23.14 2.52 -19.07
C TYR A 96 21.90 2.37 -19.96
N SER A 97 22.05 2.52 -21.27
CA SER A 97 20.95 2.31 -22.22
C SER A 97 20.45 0.86 -22.24
N ASN A 98 21.37 -0.09 -22.28
CA ASN A 98 21.05 -1.51 -22.24
C ASN A 98 20.36 -1.90 -20.91
N THR A 99 20.87 -1.38 -19.78
CA THR A 99 20.24 -1.63 -18.47
C THR A 99 18.83 -1.04 -18.40
N ARG A 100 18.62 0.18 -18.91
CA ARG A 100 17.28 0.79 -18.99
C ARG A 100 16.30 -0.09 -19.76
N ASP A 101 16.71 -0.58 -20.93
CA ASP A 101 15.84 -1.37 -21.80
C ASP A 101 15.60 -2.78 -21.24
N ALA A 102 16.64 -3.39 -20.65
CA ALA A 102 16.51 -4.66 -19.96
C ALA A 102 15.63 -4.54 -18.71
N PHE A 103 15.76 -3.47 -17.91
CA PHE A 103 14.92 -3.24 -16.73
C PHE A 103 13.46 -3.10 -17.12
N ARG A 104 13.15 -2.34 -18.18
CA ARG A 104 11.81 -2.21 -18.69
C ARG A 104 11.20 -3.57 -19.04
N SER A 105 11.89 -4.35 -19.86
CA SER A 105 11.36 -5.62 -20.38
C SER A 105 11.28 -6.75 -19.36
N THR A 106 12.21 -6.80 -18.40
CA THR A 106 12.30 -7.92 -17.43
C THR A 106 11.72 -7.60 -16.06
N VAL A 107 11.65 -6.33 -15.68
CA VAL A 107 11.11 -5.91 -14.37
C VAL A 107 9.78 -5.19 -14.53
N THR A 108 9.72 -4.07 -15.26
CA THR A 108 8.52 -3.23 -15.30
C THR A 108 7.37 -3.93 -16.04
N ASP A 109 7.58 -4.36 -17.29
CA ASP A 109 6.54 -5.00 -18.09
C ASP A 109 6.09 -6.35 -17.50
N VAL A 110 7.00 -7.05 -16.81
CA VAL A 110 6.67 -8.30 -16.09
C VAL A 110 5.90 -7.99 -14.82
N GLY A 111 6.29 -6.94 -14.08
CA GLY A 111 5.60 -6.46 -12.89
C GLY A 111 4.14 -6.08 -13.17
N GLU A 112 3.90 -5.31 -14.21
CA GLU A 112 2.53 -4.94 -14.62
C GLU A 112 1.65 -6.18 -14.91
N ARG A 113 2.18 -7.15 -15.64
CA ARG A 113 1.47 -8.40 -15.92
C ARG A 113 1.25 -9.22 -14.65
N PHE A 114 2.22 -9.23 -13.76
CA PHE A 114 2.14 -9.93 -12.48
C PHE A 114 1.08 -9.31 -11.57
N ILE A 115 1.00 -7.98 -11.48
CA ILE A 115 -0.06 -7.24 -10.79
C ILE A 115 -1.44 -7.64 -11.30
N GLN A 116 -1.63 -7.72 -12.62
CA GLN A 116 -2.91 -8.14 -13.18
C GLN A 116 -3.30 -9.58 -12.81
N GLN A 117 -2.32 -10.48 -12.74
CA GLN A 117 -2.56 -11.86 -12.28
C GLN A 117 -2.95 -11.90 -10.79
N LEU A 118 -2.26 -11.14 -9.93
CA LEU A 118 -2.57 -11.08 -8.51
C LEU A 118 -3.96 -10.49 -8.26
N LYS A 119 -4.32 -9.42 -8.94
CA LYS A 119 -5.67 -8.83 -8.85
C LYS A 119 -6.77 -9.86 -9.15
N ARG A 120 -6.59 -10.67 -10.20
CA ARG A 120 -7.57 -11.71 -10.55
C ARG A 120 -7.67 -12.79 -9.48
N LEU A 121 -6.55 -13.23 -8.91
CA LEU A 121 -6.50 -14.24 -7.86
C LEU A 121 -7.16 -13.76 -6.56
N ILE A 122 -6.93 -12.50 -6.18
CA ILE A 122 -7.47 -11.91 -4.96
C ILE A 122 -8.98 -11.63 -5.11
N THR A 123 -9.41 -11.06 -6.23
CA THR A 123 -10.82 -10.69 -6.45
C THR A 123 -11.76 -11.90 -6.43
N GLY A 124 -11.31 -13.06 -6.87
CA GLY A 124 -12.09 -14.30 -6.90
C GLY A 124 -12.09 -15.09 -5.58
N ASN A 125 -11.40 -14.59 -4.54
CA ASN A 125 -11.15 -15.36 -3.32
C ASN A 125 -11.65 -14.62 -2.07
N THR A 126 -12.51 -15.25 -1.30
CA THR A 126 -13.04 -14.71 -0.03
C THR A 126 -12.06 -14.86 1.13
N ASP A 127 -11.17 -15.86 1.10
CA ASP A 127 -10.14 -16.09 2.13
C ASP A 127 -8.73 -15.74 1.65
N TYR A 128 -8.62 -14.67 0.86
CA TYR A 128 -7.40 -14.21 0.20
C TYR A 128 -6.20 -14.01 1.15
N LEU A 129 -6.43 -13.69 2.41
CA LEU A 129 -5.36 -13.49 3.41
C LEU A 129 -4.64 -14.78 3.79
N LYS A 130 -5.35 -15.91 3.79
CA LYS A 130 -4.82 -17.23 4.20
C LYS A 130 -4.56 -18.16 3.02
N ASP A 131 -4.89 -17.74 1.82
CA ASP A 131 -4.72 -18.56 0.62
C ASP A 131 -3.24 -18.83 0.34
N GLU A 132 -2.84 -20.07 0.47
CA GLU A 132 -1.46 -20.52 0.25
C GLU A 132 -1.00 -20.27 -1.19
N THR A 133 -1.90 -20.35 -2.17
CA THR A 133 -1.59 -20.12 -3.59
C THR A 133 -1.19 -18.67 -3.82
N ILE A 134 -1.92 -17.73 -3.23
CA ILE A 134 -1.60 -16.29 -3.30
C ILE A 134 -0.26 -16.02 -2.62
N GLN A 135 -0.07 -16.55 -1.40
CA GLN A 135 1.16 -16.35 -0.64
C GLN A 135 2.39 -16.93 -1.36
N GLU A 136 2.27 -18.14 -1.91
CA GLU A 136 3.35 -18.76 -2.66
C GLU A 136 3.65 -17.99 -3.94
N ARG A 137 2.62 -17.51 -4.64
CA ARG A 137 2.77 -16.69 -5.84
C ARG A 137 3.51 -15.39 -5.55
N VAL A 138 3.14 -14.71 -4.46
CA VAL A 138 3.82 -13.49 -4.00
C VAL A 138 5.29 -13.77 -3.67
N ARG A 139 5.60 -14.85 -2.91
CA ARG A 139 6.99 -15.22 -2.58
C ARG A 139 7.84 -15.47 -3.82
N LYS A 140 7.31 -16.23 -4.79
CA LYS A 140 7.99 -16.48 -6.07
C LYS A 140 8.20 -15.20 -6.86
N GLY A 141 7.21 -14.29 -6.85
CA GLY A 141 7.33 -12.99 -7.48
C GLY A 141 8.43 -12.15 -6.85
N VAL A 142 8.46 -12.04 -5.53
CA VAL A 142 9.51 -11.31 -4.80
C VAL A 142 10.90 -11.86 -5.12
N ALA A 143 11.09 -13.19 -5.08
CA ALA A 143 12.37 -13.82 -5.40
C ALA A 143 12.83 -13.50 -6.83
N TYR A 144 11.92 -13.60 -7.80
CA TYR A 144 12.21 -13.29 -9.20
C TYR A 144 12.64 -11.82 -9.38
N PHE A 145 11.86 -10.87 -8.84
CA PHE A 145 12.15 -9.45 -9.04
C PHE A 145 13.42 -9.03 -8.32
N LEU A 146 13.70 -9.54 -7.11
CA LEU A 146 14.97 -9.27 -6.43
C LEU A 146 16.16 -9.74 -7.26
N GLU A 147 16.11 -10.98 -7.78
CA GLU A 147 17.18 -11.51 -8.64
C GLU A 147 17.39 -10.66 -9.89
N GLN A 148 16.31 -10.25 -10.57
CA GLN A 148 16.43 -9.41 -11.77
C GLN A 148 16.99 -8.02 -11.45
N ILE A 149 16.53 -7.39 -10.37
CA ILE A 149 16.98 -6.07 -9.94
C ILE A 149 18.47 -6.12 -9.56
N ASP A 150 18.88 -7.10 -8.75
CA ASP A 150 20.28 -7.25 -8.35
C ASP A 150 21.19 -7.46 -9.56
N ARG A 151 20.79 -8.33 -10.49
CA ARG A 151 21.56 -8.57 -11.73
C ARG A 151 21.74 -7.32 -12.57
N LEU A 152 20.73 -6.43 -12.61
CA LEU A 152 20.77 -5.22 -13.42
C LEU A 152 21.43 -4.05 -12.69
N CYS A 153 21.32 -3.97 -11.36
CA CYS A 153 21.88 -2.88 -10.57
C CYS A 153 23.38 -3.07 -10.26
N THR A 154 23.85 -4.30 -10.10
CA THR A 154 25.28 -4.59 -9.81
C THR A 154 26.23 -3.94 -10.83
N PRO A 155 26.04 -4.10 -12.16
CA PRO A 155 26.90 -3.43 -13.14
C PRO A 155 26.84 -1.91 -13.09
N LEU A 156 25.71 -1.32 -12.69
CA LEU A 156 25.59 0.13 -12.53
C LEU A 156 26.33 0.63 -11.29
N GLN A 157 26.35 -0.13 -10.19
CA GLN A 157 27.13 0.18 -9.00
C GLN A 157 28.64 0.13 -9.30
N GLU A 158 29.08 -0.88 -10.02
CA GLU A 158 30.47 -1.00 -10.46
C GLU A 158 30.86 0.17 -11.37
N ALA A 159 30.00 0.54 -12.32
CA ALA A 159 30.20 1.67 -13.21
C ALA A 159 30.22 3.03 -12.47
N SER A 160 29.51 3.17 -11.34
CA SER A 160 29.52 4.41 -10.54
C SER A 160 30.86 4.64 -9.81
N ASN A 161 31.67 3.62 -9.65
CA ASN A 161 33.00 3.70 -9.02
C ASN A 161 34.13 4.07 -10.01
N VAL A 162 33.79 4.31 -11.29
CA VAL A 162 34.78 4.76 -12.28
C VAL A 162 35.14 6.20 -11.96
N GLU A 163 36.42 6.47 -11.63
CA GLU A 163 36.96 7.82 -11.46
C GLU A 163 36.89 8.55 -12.81
N ILE A 164 36.07 9.58 -12.86
CA ILE A 164 35.98 10.48 -14.02
C ILE A 164 37.07 11.51 -13.84
N ASP A 165 38.14 11.43 -14.64
CA ASP A 165 39.19 12.45 -14.71
C ASP A 165 38.54 13.77 -15.20
N ASN A 166 38.30 14.67 -14.26
CA ASN A 166 37.95 16.06 -14.55
C ASN A 166 39.22 16.80 -15.00
N LYS A 167 39.55 16.72 -16.28
CA LYS A 167 40.48 17.64 -16.93
C LYS A 167 39.74 18.71 -17.69
#